data_f28d5182963e3aa1b9f74dc030a59e12
#
_entry.id   f28d5182963e3aa1b9f74dc030a59e12
#
_cell.length_a   1.000
_cell.length_b   1.000
_cell.length_c   1.000
_cell.angle_alpha   90.00
_cell.angle_beta   90.00
_cell.angle_gamma   90.00
#
_symmetry.space_group_name_H-M   'P 1'
#
loop_
_entity.id
_entity.type
_entity.pdbx_description
1 polymer ?
#
loop_
_entity_poly.entity_id
_entity_poly.type
_entity_poly.pdbx_seq_one_letter_code
_entity_poly.pdbx_strand_id
1 'polypeptide(L)'
;MTERRKMKKPENVWFLLGALAVLAMGIPYLILGKDAIFVYHDQLDGEVIAYLLQARHLWDGSGILPEFMNGASRTALTMPAPACVWLYRLLPAETALACMQVAGSFVGYVGMFLLLWWAAEDSEILSGRKGTVGFLAMTVGCMYAYLPFLPVYGLSQYGLPMLLYCVLRLRERDRSIRERLLYDAYVVFFGLNSSLVLSGFAVLGIWAVWEIIATLRRKYSAAQGIAWILLLLTYLLENGALFLQIFGVGESTVSHKAEYALTAVSFWEQWKTNLLQGGQHSVDYHGWILLIAVFTVIAVIRRRAVDSKRIFRSLAISCGCIVFIATAAALWDSGIGVSLRSGWGALKGFQANRVLWLSPCLWYFALGCCLLLLLRQLCEKRCVRNVILFTVTMILTVTTAEQILLQSNLKPNLQKTVNREYGAMSFRDYYAVDVLDQVQEYIYDNFGERPEDYRVVSLGIDPAAALY
;
A
#
# COMPACT_ATOMS: atom_id res chain seq x y z
N MET A 1 42.38 28.88 1.82
CA MET A 1 41.72 27.57 1.78
C MET A 1 40.71 27.52 2.93
N THR A 2 39.49 27.96 2.70
CA THR A 2 38.40 27.93 3.69
C THR A 2 37.56 26.70 3.42
N GLU A 3 37.73 25.68 4.27
CA GLU A 3 36.82 24.54 4.30
C GLU A 3 35.36 25.03 4.46
N ARG A 4 34.62 25.04 3.37
CA ARG A 4 33.16 25.12 3.42
C ARG A 4 32.65 23.87 4.14
N ARG A 5 32.45 23.94 5.47
CA ARG A 5 31.58 23.01 6.19
C ARG A 5 30.25 22.99 5.42
N LYS A 6 30.01 21.91 4.68
CA LYS A 6 28.69 21.62 4.09
C LYS A 6 27.72 21.51 5.26
N MET A 7 27.07 22.62 5.63
CA MET A 7 25.96 22.60 6.58
C MET A 7 24.95 21.59 6.03
N LYS A 8 24.63 20.57 6.82
CA LYS A 8 23.58 19.62 6.47
C LYS A 8 22.30 20.42 6.23
N LYS A 9 21.71 20.28 5.04
CA LYS A 9 20.48 20.99 4.72
C LYS A 9 19.39 20.51 5.69
N PRO A 10 18.64 21.41 6.36
CA PRO A 10 17.70 21.01 7.42
C PRO A 10 16.63 20.02 6.93
N GLU A 11 16.24 20.08 5.67
CA GLU A 11 15.32 19.12 5.05
C GLU A 11 15.85 17.69 5.05
N ASN A 12 17.18 17.51 4.83
CA ASN A 12 17.79 16.17 4.82
C ASN A 12 17.80 15.53 6.22
N VAL A 13 17.86 16.33 7.26
CA VAL A 13 17.80 15.84 8.65
C VAL A 13 16.42 15.23 8.93
N TRP A 14 15.35 15.92 8.57
CA TRP A 14 13.98 15.43 8.77
C TRP A 14 13.71 14.18 7.93
N PHE A 15 14.14 14.17 6.68
CA PHE A 15 14.04 12.97 5.84
C PHE A 15 14.73 11.75 6.48
N LEU A 16 15.96 11.92 6.96
CA LEU A 16 16.71 10.83 7.58
C LEU A 16 16.10 10.37 8.90
N LEU A 17 15.62 11.29 9.74
CA LEU A 17 14.96 10.94 10.99
C LEU A 17 13.69 10.11 10.75
N GLY A 18 12.85 10.50 9.81
CA GLY A 18 11.66 9.73 9.46
C GLY A 18 12.01 8.38 8.83
N ALA A 19 13.01 8.33 7.96
CA ALA A 19 13.51 7.07 7.38
C ALA A 19 13.98 6.09 8.47
N LEU A 20 14.77 6.58 9.44
CA LEU A 20 15.22 5.78 10.58
C LEU A 20 14.05 5.32 11.46
N ALA A 21 13.07 6.19 11.72
CA ALA A 21 11.87 5.82 12.48
C ALA A 21 11.10 4.68 11.79
N VAL A 22 10.90 4.76 10.47
CA VAL A 22 10.21 3.71 9.71
C VAL A 22 11.01 2.41 9.69
N LEU A 23 12.33 2.47 9.49
CA LEU A 23 13.17 1.26 9.51
C LEU A 23 13.20 0.61 10.90
N ALA A 24 13.14 1.41 11.97
CA ALA A 24 13.14 0.91 13.34
C ALA A 24 11.88 0.06 13.68
N MET A 25 10.77 0.21 12.93
CA MET A 25 9.60 -0.66 13.11
C MET A 25 9.88 -2.14 12.82
N GLY A 26 10.93 -2.44 12.06
CA GLY A 26 11.35 -3.81 11.78
C GLY A 26 12.07 -4.51 12.94
N ILE A 27 12.60 -3.73 13.89
CA ILE A 27 13.41 -4.28 15.00
C ILE A 27 12.67 -5.35 15.82
N PRO A 28 11.41 -5.15 16.25
CA PRO A 28 10.67 -6.17 17.00
C PRO A 28 10.49 -7.47 16.23
N TYR A 29 10.21 -7.39 14.93
CA TYR A 29 10.06 -8.58 14.07
C TYR A 29 11.37 -9.36 13.95
N LEU A 30 12.50 -8.67 13.79
CA LEU A 30 13.82 -9.31 13.72
C LEU A 30 14.24 -9.96 15.04
N ILE A 31 13.87 -9.35 16.18
CA ILE A 31 14.18 -9.90 17.50
C ILE A 31 13.33 -11.13 17.80
N LEU A 32 12.05 -11.11 17.43
CA LEU A 32 11.09 -12.17 17.72
C LEU A 32 11.17 -13.34 16.73
N GLY A 33 11.57 -13.10 15.49
CA GLY A 33 11.60 -14.12 14.43
C GLY A 33 10.25 -14.83 14.28
N LYS A 34 10.21 -16.17 14.43
CA LYS A 34 8.97 -16.96 14.38
C LYS A 34 7.97 -16.62 15.49
N ASP A 35 8.41 -16.01 16.59
CA ASP A 35 7.53 -15.58 17.67
C ASP A 35 6.87 -14.22 17.41
N ALA A 36 7.17 -13.58 16.28
CA ALA A 36 6.52 -12.35 15.86
C ALA A 36 5.03 -12.58 15.55
N ILE A 37 4.24 -11.55 15.85
CA ILE A 37 2.79 -11.54 15.64
C ILE A 37 2.49 -10.84 14.32
N PHE A 38 1.78 -11.54 13.43
CA PHE A 38 1.29 -11.01 12.16
C PHE A 38 -0.23 -11.12 12.10
N VAL A 39 -0.86 -10.36 11.20
CA VAL A 39 -2.28 -10.57 10.88
C VAL A 39 -2.40 -11.95 10.23
N TYR A 40 -3.32 -12.79 10.71
CA TYR A 40 -3.49 -14.12 10.14
C TYR A 40 -4.34 -14.10 8.87
N HIS A 41 -5.47 -13.39 8.88
CA HIS A 41 -6.41 -13.34 7.77
C HIS A 41 -5.80 -12.73 6.50
N ASP A 42 -6.00 -13.39 5.40
CA ASP A 42 -5.42 -13.11 4.07
C ASP A 42 -3.88 -13.19 4.00
N GLN A 43 -3.17 -13.17 5.12
CA GLN A 43 -1.71 -13.27 5.13
C GLN A 43 -1.24 -14.69 5.40
N LEU A 44 -1.46 -15.18 6.64
CA LEU A 44 -0.93 -16.48 7.04
C LEU A 44 -1.77 -17.64 6.49
N ASP A 45 -3.08 -17.43 6.35
CA ASP A 45 -4.02 -18.43 5.81
C ASP A 45 -3.98 -18.60 4.28
N GLY A 46 -3.31 -17.69 3.57
CA GLY A 46 -3.30 -17.73 2.11
C GLY A 46 -2.00 -17.28 1.46
N GLU A 47 -1.74 -15.97 1.48
CA GLU A 47 -0.71 -15.37 0.63
C GLU A 47 0.72 -15.80 1.01
N VAL A 48 1.05 -15.98 2.30
CA VAL A 48 2.38 -16.45 2.74
C VAL A 48 2.65 -17.85 2.19
N ILE A 49 1.68 -18.75 2.25
CA ILE A 49 1.80 -20.10 1.71
C ILE A 49 1.94 -20.07 0.19
N ALA A 50 1.18 -19.21 -0.49
CA ALA A 50 1.32 -19.03 -1.93
C ALA A 50 2.73 -18.56 -2.32
N TYR A 51 3.33 -17.62 -1.59
CA TYR A 51 4.72 -17.20 -1.78
C TYR A 51 5.71 -18.34 -1.53
N LEU A 52 5.54 -19.11 -0.44
CA LEU A 52 6.40 -20.23 -0.11
C LEU A 52 6.36 -21.32 -1.19
N LEU A 53 5.18 -21.74 -1.62
CA LEU A 53 5.01 -22.77 -2.65
C LEU A 53 5.63 -22.30 -3.97
N GLN A 54 5.38 -21.08 -4.39
CA GLN A 54 6.01 -20.51 -5.58
C GLN A 54 7.55 -20.43 -5.45
N ALA A 55 8.05 -20.13 -4.27
CA ALA A 55 9.50 -20.04 -4.02
C ALA A 55 10.18 -21.40 -4.00
N ARG A 56 9.54 -22.44 -3.45
CA ARG A 56 10.04 -23.83 -3.48
C ARG A 56 10.20 -24.32 -4.91
N HIS A 57 9.20 -24.06 -5.75
CA HIS A 57 9.13 -24.52 -7.15
C HIS A 57 9.58 -23.47 -8.17
N LEU A 58 10.35 -22.45 -7.76
CA LEU A 58 10.73 -21.33 -8.63
C LEU A 58 11.43 -21.78 -9.93
N TRP A 59 12.21 -22.86 -9.85
CA TRP A 59 12.99 -23.42 -10.97
C TRP A 59 12.34 -24.66 -11.60
N ASP A 60 11.21 -25.13 -11.08
CA ASP A 60 10.54 -26.29 -11.62
C ASP A 60 9.82 -25.95 -12.92
N GLY A 61 10.15 -26.67 -13.98
CA GLY A 61 9.49 -26.51 -15.27
C GLY A 61 8.10 -27.16 -15.35
N SER A 62 7.67 -27.91 -14.32
CA SER A 62 6.42 -28.69 -14.35
C SER A 62 5.14 -27.85 -14.41
N GLY A 63 5.19 -26.63 -13.90
CA GLY A 63 4.00 -25.80 -13.79
C GLY A 63 2.94 -26.30 -12.79
N ILE A 64 3.26 -27.36 -12.03
CA ILE A 64 2.38 -28.02 -11.05
C ILE A 64 3.02 -27.89 -9.67
N LEU A 65 2.19 -27.68 -8.66
CA LEU A 65 2.56 -27.69 -7.24
C LEU A 65 2.08 -29.01 -6.63
N PRO A 66 2.95 -30.01 -6.47
CA PRO A 66 2.53 -31.36 -6.09
C PRO A 66 1.95 -31.45 -4.70
N GLU A 67 2.39 -30.60 -3.76
CA GLU A 67 1.90 -30.52 -2.39
C GLU A 67 0.59 -29.75 -2.24
N PHE A 68 0.20 -28.95 -3.23
CA PHE A 68 -1.01 -28.14 -3.17
C PHE A 68 -2.17 -28.83 -3.88
N MET A 69 -3.25 -29.13 -3.15
CA MET A 69 -4.48 -29.77 -3.67
C MET A 69 -4.20 -31.02 -4.52
N ASN A 70 -3.21 -31.82 -4.13
CA ASN A 70 -2.79 -33.02 -4.83
C ASN A 70 -2.29 -32.80 -6.27
N GLY A 71 -1.64 -31.66 -6.51
CA GLY A 71 -1.04 -31.35 -7.80
C GLY A 71 -1.80 -30.27 -8.58
N ALA A 72 -2.12 -29.16 -7.93
CA ALA A 72 -2.73 -28.03 -8.62
C ALA A 72 -1.74 -27.28 -9.51
N SER A 73 -2.27 -26.64 -10.56
CA SER A 73 -1.49 -25.75 -11.41
C SER A 73 -0.96 -24.54 -10.62
N ARG A 74 0.28 -24.14 -10.88
CA ARG A 74 0.86 -22.91 -10.31
C ARG A 74 0.02 -21.65 -10.61
N THR A 75 -0.70 -21.66 -11.72
CA THR A 75 -1.59 -20.56 -12.12
C THR A 75 -2.84 -20.45 -11.25
N ALA A 76 -3.16 -21.50 -10.44
CA ALA A 76 -4.22 -21.42 -9.44
C ALA A 76 -3.87 -20.52 -8.25
N LEU A 77 -2.56 -20.35 -7.96
CA LEU A 77 -2.07 -19.43 -6.94
C LEU A 77 -1.70 -18.08 -7.59
N THR A 78 -2.63 -17.17 -7.62
CA THR A 78 -2.38 -15.80 -8.10
C THR A 78 -1.59 -15.02 -7.05
N MET A 79 -0.47 -14.44 -7.46
CA MET A 79 0.41 -13.69 -6.57
C MET A 79 0.18 -12.19 -6.74
N PRO A 80 -0.10 -11.45 -5.65
CA PRO A 80 -0.26 -9.99 -5.72
C PRO A 80 1.03 -9.26 -6.09
N ALA A 81 2.19 -9.83 -5.73
CA ALA A 81 3.51 -9.25 -5.95
C ALA A 81 4.54 -10.35 -6.29
N PRO A 82 4.56 -10.87 -7.53
CA PRO A 82 5.39 -12.01 -7.91
C PRO A 82 6.88 -11.83 -7.63
N ALA A 83 7.41 -10.60 -7.72
CA ALA A 83 8.82 -10.33 -7.41
C ALA A 83 9.17 -10.62 -5.94
N CYS A 84 8.21 -10.56 -5.02
CA CYS A 84 8.42 -10.88 -3.61
C CYS A 84 8.71 -12.38 -3.37
N VAL A 85 8.39 -13.28 -4.31
CA VAL A 85 8.74 -14.72 -4.25
C VAL A 85 10.23 -14.92 -3.96
N TRP A 86 11.08 -14.05 -4.49
CA TRP A 86 12.52 -14.10 -4.24
C TRP A 86 12.88 -13.89 -2.77
N LEU A 87 12.13 -13.09 -2.02
CA LEU A 87 12.37 -12.94 -0.58
C LEU A 87 12.11 -14.25 0.17
N TYR A 88 11.02 -14.95 -0.19
CA TYR A 88 10.70 -16.26 0.41
C TYR A 88 11.64 -17.38 -0.06
N ARG A 89 12.32 -17.21 -1.18
CA ARG A 89 13.38 -18.13 -1.61
C ARG A 89 14.68 -17.96 -0.84
N LEU A 90 14.98 -16.74 -0.41
CA LEU A 90 16.26 -16.36 0.19
C LEU A 90 16.22 -16.27 1.71
N LEU A 91 15.04 -16.05 2.30
CA LEU A 91 14.87 -15.79 3.74
C LEU A 91 13.81 -16.73 4.32
N PRO A 92 13.87 -17.02 5.63
CA PRO A 92 12.75 -17.65 6.35
C PRO A 92 11.47 -16.84 6.17
N ALA A 93 10.32 -17.51 6.13
CA ALA A 93 9.05 -16.90 5.74
C ALA A 93 8.65 -15.70 6.63
N GLU A 94 8.80 -15.82 7.94
CA GLU A 94 8.54 -14.74 8.91
C GLU A 94 9.46 -13.53 8.67
N THR A 95 10.72 -13.79 8.31
CA THR A 95 11.70 -12.74 8.00
C THR A 95 11.39 -12.09 6.66
N ALA A 96 11.00 -12.88 5.64
CA ALA A 96 10.57 -12.36 4.35
C ALA A 96 9.34 -11.45 4.49
N LEU A 97 8.35 -11.87 5.26
CA LEU A 97 7.15 -11.09 5.56
C LEU A 97 7.48 -9.78 6.30
N ALA A 98 8.36 -9.83 7.30
CA ALA A 98 8.86 -8.64 8.01
C ALA A 98 9.60 -7.68 7.06
N CYS A 99 10.45 -8.21 6.19
CA CYS A 99 11.15 -7.41 5.17
C CYS A 99 10.17 -6.72 4.20
N MET A 100 9.12 -7.42 3.74
CA MET A 100 8.08 -6.83 2.91
C MET A 100 7.35 -5.68 3.64
N GLN A 101 7.03 -5.87 4.93
CA GLN A 101 6.40 -4.84 5.76
C GLN A 101 7.27 -3.57 5.85
N VAL A 102 8.55 -3.74 6.20
CA VAL A 102 9.48 -2.62 6.38
C VAL A 102 9.78 -1.93 5.06
N ALA A 103 10.05 -2.70 4.01
CA ALA A 103 10.34 -2.16 2.68
C ALA A 103 9.14 -1.40 2.09
N GLY A 104 7.93 -1.97 2.21
CA GLY A 104 6.70 -1.31 1.78
C GLY A 104 6.49 0.01 2.51
N SER A 105 6.55 -0.01 3.85
CA SER A 105 6.44 1.19 4.69
C SER A 105 7.49 2.25 4.33
N PHE A 106 8.73 1.83 4.09
CA PHE A 106 9.81 2.74 3.70
C PHE A 106 9.53 3.40 2.34
N VAL A 107 9.08 2.65 1.35
CA VAL A 107 8.66 3.19 0.04
C VAL A 107 7.50 4.18 0.20
N GLY A 108 6.51 3.85 1.03
CA GLY A 108 5.38 4.72 1.34
C GLY A 108 5.83 6.04 1.98
N TYR A 109 6.73 5.96 2.96
CA TYR A 109 7.34 7.13 3.61
C TYR A 109 8.05 8.03 2.60
N VAL A 110 8.99 7.46 1.85
CA VAL A 110 9.79 8.21 0.86
C VAL A 110 8.88 8.84 -0.19
N GLY A 111 7.91 8.08 -0.70
CA GLY A 111 6.96 8.57 -1.69
C GLY A 111 6.13 9.74 -1.18
N MET A 112 5.56 9.64 0.02
CA MET A 112 4.74 10.70 0.60
C MET A 112 5.57 11.93 0.94
N PHE A 113 6.79 11.76 1.48
CA PHE A 113 7.72 12.86 1.73
C PHE A 113 8.05 13.63 0.44
N LEU A 114 8.42 12.93 -0.62
CA LEU A 114 8.76 13.53 -1.91
C LEU A 114 7.56 14.20 -2.59
N LEU A 115 6.39 13.59 -2.48
CA LEU A 115 5.14 14.12 -3.03
C LEU A 115 4.75 15.45 -2.37
N LEU A 116 4.85 15.55 -1.04
CA LEU A 116 4.59 16.78 -0.30
C LEU A 116 5.66 17.83 -0.55
N TRP A 117 6.91 17.42 -0.67
CA TRP A 117 8.00 18.32 -1.05
C TRP A 117 7.75 18.92 -2.44
N TRP A 118 7.36 18.10 -3.41
CA TRP A 118 6.98 18.52 -4.75
C TRP A 118 5.81 19.51 -4.73
N ALA A 119 4.79 19.26 -3.92
CA ALA A 119 3.64 20.18 -3.80
C ALA A 119 4.04 21.57 -3.28
N ALA A 120 5.05 21.62 -2.40
CA ALA A 120 5.55 22.86 -1.81
C ALA A 120 6.59 23.59 -2.69
N GLU A 121 7.17 22.97 -3.71
CA GLU A 121 8.36 23.43 -4.45
C GLU A 121 8.19 24.82 -5.09
N ASP A 122 7.02 25.11 -5.66
CA ASP A 122 6.72 26.40 -6.31
C ASP A 122 6.12 27.45 -5.36
N SER A 123 6.12 27.17 -4.05
CA SER A 123 5.53 28.08 -3.08
C SER A 123 6.61 28.90 -2.37
N GLU A 124 6.29 30.17 -2.07
CA GLU A 124 7.14 31.01 -1.21
C GLU A 124 7.36 30.39 0.18
N ILE A 125 6.53 29.41 0.57
CA ILE A 125 6.66 28.67 1.82
C ILE A 125 8.01 27.96 1.87
N LEU A 126 8.44 27.35 0.76
CA LEU A 126 9.69 26.62 0.71
C LEU A 126 10.91 27.53 0.77
N SER A 127 10.87 28.72 0.15
CA SER A 127 12.02 29.64 0.07
C SER A 127 12.53 30.08 1.43
N GLY A 128 11.64 30.22 2.42
CA GLY A 128 11.99 30.69 3.78
C GLY A 128 11.88 29.66 4.89
N ARG A 129 11.34 28.43 4.64
CA ARG A 129 10.93 27.51 5.71
C ARG A 129 11.19 26.03 5.39
N LYS A 130 12.27 25.72 4.68
CA LYS A 130 12.61 24.35 4.29
C LYS A 130 12.56 23.34 5.45
N GLY A 131 13.08 23.73 6.63
CA GLY A 131 13.05 22.86 7.81
C GLY A 131 11.63 22.53 8.28
N THR A 132 10.71 23.49 8.25
CA THR A 132 9.30 23.27 8.67
C THR A 132 8.56 22.40 7.65
N VAL A 133 8.78 22.65 6.36
CA VAL A 133 8.21 21.79 5.29
C VAL A 133 8.74 20.38 5.41
N GLY A 134 10.07 20.21 5.63
CA GLY A 134 10.67 18.89 5.87
C GLY A 134 10.08 18.17 7.08
N PHE A 135 9.85 18.89 8.20
CA PHE A 135 9.21 18.33 9.39
C PHE A 135 7.77 17.86 9.09
N LEU A 136 6.95 18.67 8.40
CA LEU A 136 5.58 18.29 8.03
C LEU A 136 5.57 17.08 7.07
N ALA A 137 6.43 17.10 6.06
CA ALA A 137 6.54 16.00 5.11
C ALA A 137 7.00 14.70 5.80
N MET A 138 7.94 14.78 6.75
CA MET A 138 8.35 13.65 7.58
C MET A 138 7.17 13.11 8.39
N THR A 139 6.44 13.99 9.11
CA THR A 139 5.35 13.57 9.99
C THR A 139 4.24 12.88 9.20
N VAL A 140 3.75 13.49 8.12
CA VAL A 140 2.70 12.90 7.28
C VAL A 140 3.20 11.65 6.57
N GLY A 141 4.46 11.64 6.13
CA GLY A 141 5.10 10.47 5.56
C GLY A 141 5.17 9.29 6.52
N CYS A 142 5.55 9.53 7.78
CA CYS A 142 5.52 8.51 8.83
C CYS A 142 4.10 8.03 9.12
N MET A 143 3.12 8.94 9.23
CA MET A 143 1.71 8.56 9.43
C MET A 143 1.25 7.60 8.35
N TYR A 144 1.54 7.88 7.08
CA TYR A 144 1.18 7.01 5.98
C TYR A 144 1.91 5.67 6.02
N ALA A 145 3.21 5.68 6.31
CA ALA A 145 4.05 4.48 6.37
C ALA A 145 3.65 3.50 7.48
N TYR A 146 3.06 4.03 8.56
CA TYR A 146 2.61 3.23 9.69
C TYR A 146 1.16 2.72 9.57
N LEU A 147 0.43 3.05 8.49
CA LEU A 147 -0.88 2.49 8.25
C LEU A 147 -0.81 0.96 8.19
N PRO A 148 -1.82 0.26 8.73
CA PRO A 148 -1.80 -1.20 8.85
C PRO A 148 -2.13 -1.88 7.52
N PHE A 149 -1.40 -1.54 6.47
CA PHE A 149 -1.51 -2.24 5.19
C PHE A 149 -0.90 -3.63 5.29
N LEU A 150 -1.49 -4.57 4.58
CA LEU A 150 -0.99 -5.93 4.56
C LEU A 150 0.22 -6.05 3.61
N PRO A 151 1.41 -6.42 4.12
CA PRO A 151 2.64 -6.49 3.32
C PRO A 151 2.55 -7.51 2.18
N VAL A 152 1.78 -8.56 2.33
CA VAL A 152 1.56 -9.58 1.29
C VAL A 152 1.00 -9.03 -0.02
N TYR A 153 0.37 -7.86 0.02
CA TYR A 153 -0.10 -7.17 -1.18
C TYR A 153 0.96 -6.24 -1.80
N GLY A 154 2.19 -6.34 -1.34
CA GLY A 154 3.35 -5.63 -1.86
C GLY A 154 3.16 -4.11 -1.84
N LEU A 155 3.43 -3.47 -2.98
CA LEU A 155 3.34 -2.01 -3.13
C LEU A 155 1.94 -1.51 -3.51
N SER A 156 0.92 -2.38 -3.56
CA SER A 156 -0.43 -2.01 -4.03
C SER A 156 -1.02 -0.78 -3.32
N GLN A 157 -0.64 -0.56 -2.06
CA GLN A 157 -1.01 0.63 -1.28
C GLN A 157 0.24 1.44 -0.92
N TYR A 158 1.27 0.81 -0.33
CA TYR A 158 2.50 1.49 0.08
C TYR A 158 3.18 2.28 -1.05
N GLY A 159 3.18 1.76 -2.27
CA GLY A 159 3.87 2.36 -3.42
C GLY A 159 3.15 3.54 -4.07
N LEU A 160 1.87 3.77 -3.76
CA LEU A 160 1.05 4.78 -4.44
C LEU A 160 1.57 6.22 -4.34
N PRO A 161 2.04 6.73 -3.19
CA PRO A 161 2.56 8.09 -3.12
C PRO A 161 3.79 8.29 -3.99
N MET A 162 4.69 7.30 -4.04
CA MET A 162 5.88 7.37 -4.90
C MET A 162 5.50 7.27 -6.38
N LEU A 163 4.53 6.42 -6.73
CA LEU A 163 4.01 6.34 -8.10
C LEU A 163 3.43 7.69 -8.54
N LEU A 164 2.58 8.28 -7.71
CA LEU A 164 1.99 9.59 -7.98
C LEU A 164 3.07 10.68 -8.13
N TYR A 165 4.09 10.66 -7.26
CA TYR A 165 5.24 11.56 -7.39
C TYR A 165 5.95 11.38 -8.74
N CYS A 166 6.29 10.15 -9.14
CA CYS A 166 6.95 9.86 -10.41
C CYS A 166 6.11 10.33 -11.61
N VAL A 167 4.81 10.03 -11.62
CA VAL A 167 3.87 10.45 -12.68
C VAL A 167 3.82 11.97 -12.81
N LEU A 168 3.78 12.70 -11.67
CA LEU A 168 3.78 14.17 -11.69
C LEU A 168 5.11 14.75 -12.18
N ARG A 169 6.25 14.14 -11.81
CA ARG A 169 7.58 14.54 -12.28
C ARG A 169 7.81 14.28 -13.77
N LEU A 170 7.29 13.18 -14.31
CA LEU A 170 7.36 12.87 -15.74
C LEU A 170 6.62 13.88 -16.61
N ARG A 171 5.70 14.65 -16.05
CA ARG A 171 5.00 15.73 -16.74
C ARG A 171 5.85 16.98 -16.90
N GLU A 172 6.85 17.19 -16.05
CA GLU A 172 7.71 18.36 -16.08
C GLU A 172 8.70 18.26 -17.25
N ARG A 173 8.73 19.30 -18.11
CA ARG A 173 9.51 19.26 -19.37
C ARG A 173 11.03 19.33 -19.13
N ASP A 174 11.44 19.95 -18.04
CA ASP A 174 12.85 20.27 -17.76
C ASP A 174 13.62 19.16 -17.04
N ARG A 175 13.07 17.93 -17.02
CA ARG A 175 13.71 16.77 -16.41
C ARG A 175 14.75 16.16 -17.31
N SER A 176 15.91 15.84 -16.72
CA SER A 176 16.98 15.13 -17.40
C SER A 176 16.56 13.71 -17.81
N ILE A 177 17.21 13.15 -18.82
CA ILE A 177 16.93 11.77 -19.26
C ILE A 177 17.15 10.76 -18.11
N ARG A 178 18.17 10.99 -17.25
CA ARG A 178 18.45 10.13 -16.10
C ARG A 178 17.31 10.12 -15.08
N GLU A 179 16.75 11.29 -14.78
CA GLU A 179 15.60 11.40 -13.86
C GLU A 179 14.37 10.68 -14.45
N ARG A 180 14.09 10.85 -15.75
CA ARG A 180 12.98 10.16 -16.42
C ARG A 180 13.16 8.65 -16.36
N LEU A 181 14.33 8.13 -16.67
CA LEU A 181 14.62 6.70 -16.57
C LEU A 181 14.45 6.16 -15.14
N LEU A 182 14.80 6.94 -14.10
CA LEU A 182 14.58 6.54 -12.72
C LEU A 182 13.09 6.49 -12.37
N TYR A 183 12.28 7.44 -12.87
CA TYR A 183 10.83 7.42 -12.66
C TYR A 183 10.17 6.27 -13.41
N ASP A 184 10.57 6.01 -14.67
CA ASP A 184 10.09 4.87 -15.45
C ASP A 184 10.49 3.53 -14.80
N ALA A 185 11.72 3.42 -14.29
CA ALA A 185 12.18 2.25 -13.54
C ALA A 185 11.34 2.01 -12.28
N TYR A 186 10.96 3.08 -11.56
CA TYR A 186 10.05 2.93 -10.43
C TYR A 186 8.65 2.49 -10.87
N VAL A 187 8.13 2.99 -11.99
CA VAL A 187 6.82 2.56 -12.52
C VAL A 187 6.80 1.07 -12.82
N VAL A 188 7.87 0.55 -13.44
CA VAL A 188 8.04 -0.89 -13.69
C VAL A 188 8.17 -1.65 -12.37
N PHE A 189 9.02 -1.16 -11.44
CA PHE A 189 9.20 -1.77 -10.12
C PHE A 189 7.87 -1.81 -9.34
N PHE A 190 7.05 -0.76 -9.41
CA PHE A 190 5.72 -0.75 -8.82
C PHE A 190 4.83 -1.83 -9.45
N GLY A 191 4.80 -1.94 -10.78
CA GLY A 191 4.04 -2.97 -11.49
C GLY A 191 4.43 -4.39 -11.05
N LEU A 192 5.74 -4.69 -10.96
CA LEU A 192 6.27 -5.99 -10.53
C LEU A 192 5.99 -6.33 -9.04
N ASN A 193 5.71 -5.33 -8.21
CA ASN A 193 5.52 -5.51 -6.76
C ASN A 193 4.13 -5.07 -6.28
N SER A 194 3.16 -4.97 -7.17
CA SER A 194 1.78 -4.62 -6.83
C SER A 194 0.78 -5.45 -7.62
N SER A 195 -0.43 -5.59 -7.10
CA SER A 195 -1.46 -6.39 -7.74
C SER A 195 -2.25 -5.59 -8.77
N LEU A 196 -2.36 -6.12 -9.99
CA LEU A 196 -3.27 -5.61 -11.00
C LEU A 196 -4.73 -5.60 -10.48
N VAL A 197 -5.16 -6.69 -9.83
CA VAL A 197 -6.55 -6.89 -9.39
C VAL A 197 -6.91 -6.02 -8.20
N LEU A 198 -5.94 -5.72 -7.32
CA LEU A 198 -6.20 -4.97 -6.08
C LEU A 198 -6.19 -3.46 -6.30
N SER A 199 -5.18 -2.93 -6.96
CA SER A 199 -5.04 -1.48 -7.19
C SER A 199 -4.69 -1.12 -8.64
N GLY A 200 -4.05 -2.03 -9.38
CA GLY A 200 -3.53 -1.77 -10.71
C GLY A 200 -4.59 -1.36 -11.73
N PHE A 201 -5.76 -2.01 -11.76
CA PHE A 201 -6.87 -1.62 -12.63
C PHE A 201 -7.32 -0.19 -12.37
N ALA A 202 -7.46 0.19 -11.09
CA ALA A 202 -7.87 1.53 -10.71
C ALA A 202 -6.81 2.57 -11.09
N VAL A 203 -5.53 2.27 -10.86
CA VAL A 203 -4.39 3.12 -11.25
C VAL A 203 -4.36 3.32 -12.75
N LEU A 204 -4.38 2.22 -13.53
CA LEU A 204 -4.35 2.29 -15.00
C LEU A 204 -5.56 3.06 -15.55
N GLY A 205 -6.76 2.80 -15.02
CA GLY A 205 -7.99 3.46 -15.48
C GLY A 205 -8.00 4.95 -15.19
N ILE A 206 -7.67 5.37 -13.97
CA ILE A 206 -7.63 6.78 -13.59
C ILE A 206 -6.53 7.51 -14.38
N TRP A 207 -5.36 6.88 -14.54
CA TRP A 207 -4.27 7.47 -15.31
C TRP A 207 -4.61 7.58 -16.81
N ALA A 208 -5.27 6.57 -17.39
CA ALA A 208 -5.76 6.64 -18.78
C ALA A 208 -6.74 7.81 -18.98
N VAL A 209 -7.73 7.97 -18.07
CA VAL A 209 -8.65 9.11 -18.11
C VAL A 209 -7.92 10.43 -18.03
N TRP A 210 -6.89 10.51 -17.18
CA TRP A 210 -6.04 11.69 -17.09
C TRP A 210 -5.32 12.00 -18.40
N GLU A 211 -4.72 10.99 -19.07
CA GLU A 211 -4.03 11.15 -20.36
C GLU A 211 -5.00 11.59 -21.48
N ILE A 212 -6.20 11.02 -21.50
CA ILE A 212 -7.25 11.43 -22.44
C ILE A 212 -7.60 12.92 -22.22
N ILE A 213 -7.86 13.33 -21.00
CA ILE A 213 -8.17 14.73 -20.67
C ILE A 213 -6.98 15.64 -21.02
N ALA A 214 -5.76 15.23 -20.76
CA ALA A 214 -4.55 15.98 -21.07
C ALA A 214 -4.38 16.14 -22.58
N THR A 215 -4.65 15.10 -23.34
CA THR A 215 -4.62 15.12 -24.82
C THR A 215 -5.68 16.05 -25.40
N LEU A 216 -6.93 15.95 -24.94
CA LEU A 216 -8.02 16.84 -25.36
C LEU A 216 -7.72 18.31 -25.05
N ARG A 217 -7.03 18.56 -23.95
CA ARG A 217 -6.59 19.91 -23.55
C ARG A 217 -5.26 20.36 -24.19
N ARG A 218 -4.71 19.59 -25.12
CA ARG A 218 -3.39 19.82 -25.74
C ARG A 218 -2.25 19.99 -24.75
N LYS A 219 -2.32 19.25 -23.62
CA LYS A 219 -1.32 19.24 -22.53
C LYS A 219 -0.70 17.85 -22.34
N TYR A 220 -0.64 17.07 -23.39
CA TYR A 220 -0.08 15.74 -23.42
C TYR A 220 1.42 15.73 -23.05
N SER A 221 1.85 14.71 -22.34
CA SER A 221 3.25 14.42 -22.03
C SER A 221 3.62 13.03 -22.55
N ALA A 222 4.50 12.95 -23.55
CA ALA A 222 4.95 11.67 -24.08
C ALA A 222 5.61 10.80 -23.01
N ALA A 223 6.34 11.40 -22.06
CA ALA A 223 6.99 10.67 -20.98
C ALA A 223 5.95 9.99 -20.06
N GLN A 224 4.83 10.67 -19.74
CA GLN A 224 3.76 10.03 -18.96
C GLN A 224 3.08 8.92 -19.76
N GLY A 225 2.82 9.11 -21.06
CA GLY A 225 2.25 8.08 -21.90
C GLY A 225 3.13 6.84 -22.01
N ILE A 226 4.45 7.01 -22.13
CA ILE A 226 5.41 5.89 -22.11
C ILE A 226 5.35 5.16 -20.77
N ALA A 227 5.39 5.87 -19.66
CA ALA A 227 5.31 5.27 -18.33
C ALA A 227 3.99 4.50 -18.11
N TRP A 228 2.87 5.02 -18.60
CA TRP A 228 1.59 4.31 -18.55
C TRP A 228 1.64 3.00 -19.37
N ILE A 229 2.22 3.03 -20.58
CA ILE A 229 2.42 1.83 -21.39
C ILE A 229 3.34 0.83 -20.68
N LEU A 230 4.44 1.29 -20.08
CA LEU A 230 5.34 0.42 -19.31
C LEU A 230 4.61 -0.26 -18.15
N LEU A 231 3.79 0.45 -17.39
CA LEU A 231 2.99 -0.13 -16.32
C LEU A 231 2.00 -1.15 -16.86
N LEU A 232 1.29 -0.83 -17.94
CA LEU A 232 0.35 -1.74 -18.58
C LEU A 232 1.05 -3.02 -19.05
N LEU A 233 2.18 -2.90 -19.75
CA LEU A 233 2.95 -4.05 -20.21
C LEU A 233 3.47 -4.90 -19.06
N THR A 234 3.93 -4.28 -17.97
CA THR A 234 4.37 -4.99 -16.76
C THR A 234 3.23 -5.83 -16.19
N TYR A 235 2.05 -5.26 -16.03
CA TYR A 235 0.89 -6.01 -15.53
C TYR A 235 0.41 -7.09 -16.49
N LEU A 236 0.48 -6.86 -17.81
CA LEU A 236 0.12 -7.88 -18.80
C LEU A 236 1.08 -9.07 -18.75
N LEU A 237 2.37 -8.83 -18.55
CA LEU A 237 3.39 -9.87 -18.43
C LEU A 237 3.20 -10.67 -17.13
N GLU A 238 3.03 -9.99 -16.00
CA GLU A 238 2.85 -10.63 -14.69
C GLU A 238 1.54 -11.42 -14.59
N ASN A 239 0.48 -10.95 -15.22
CA ASN A 239 -0.84 -11.57 -15.16
C ASN A 239 -1.21 -12.32 -16.44
N GLY A 240 -0.22 -12.72 -17.25
CA GLY A 240 -0.44 -13.39 -18.54
C GLY A 240 -1.33 -14.62 -18.42
N ALA A 241 -1.12 -15.47 -17.41
CA ALA A 241 -1.94 -16.64 -17.16
C ALA A 241 -3.42 -16.29 -16.88
N LEU A 242 -3.68 -15.23 -16.09
CA LEU A 242 -5.03 -14.74 -15.82
C LEU A 242 -5.73 -14.28 -17.10
N PHE A 243 -5.03 -13.55 -17.97
CA PHE A 243 -5.59 -13.12 -19.25
C PHE A 243 -5.87 -14.31 -20.18
N LEU A 244 -4.97 -15.29 -20.26
CA LEU A 244 -5.20 -16.51 -21.04
C LEU A 244 -6.45 -17.25 -20.54
N GLN A 245 -6.63 -17.39 -19.24
CA GLN A 245 -7.84 -17.99 -18.64
C GLN A 245 -9.11 -17.21 -18.99
N ILE A 246 -9.08 -15.86 -18.92
CA ILE A 246 -10.22 -15.01 -19.28
C ILE A 246 -10.60 -15.22 -20.77
N PHE A 247 -9.63 -15.43 -21.64
CA PHE A 247 -9.86 -15.72 -23.07
C PHE A 247 -10.14 -17.19 -23.37
N GLY A 248 -10.28 -18.05 -22.35
CA GLY A 248 -10.62 -19.46 -22.52
C GLY A 248 -9.46 -20.34 -22.99
N VAL A 249 -8.22 -19.87 -22.85
CA VAL A 249 -7.01 -20.63 -23.17
C VAL A 249 -6.48 -21.28 -21.89
N GLY A 250 -6.45 -22.61 -21.83
CA GLY A 250 -6.01 -23.39 -20.66
C GLY A 250 -7.15 -23.90 -19.79
N GLU A 251 -6.83 -24.34 -18.58
CA GLU A 251 -7.82 -24.83 -17.62
C GLU A 251 -8.75 -23.70 -17.15
N SER A 252 -10.05 -23.93 -17.25
CA SER A 252 -11.06 -22.98 -16.75
C SER A 252 -11.12 -23.05 -15.21
N THR A 253 -10.58 -22.06 -14.55
CA THR A 253 -10.78 -21.88 -13.10
C THR A 253 -11.90 -20.87 -12.87
N VAL A 254 -12.91 -21.28 -12.11
CA VAL A 254 -13.98 -20.38 -11.69
C VAL A 254 -13.56 -19.73 -10.37
N SER A 255 -13.54 -18.41 -10.33
CA SER A 255 -13.29 -17.71 -9.07
C SER A 255 -14.41 -18.01 -8.07
N HIS A 256 -14.07 -18.44 -6.85
CA HIS A 256 -15.03 -18.64 -5.76
C HIS A 256 -15.90 -17.40 -5.52
N LYS A 257 -15.40 -16.20 -5.83
CA LYS A 257 -16.16 -14.93 -5.72
C LYS A 257 -17.30 -14.82 -6.71
N ALA A 258 -17.28 -15.58 -7.81
CA ALA A 258 -18.39 -15.63 -8.76
C ALA A 258 -19.60 -16.43 -8.21
N GLU A 259 -19.36 -17.26 -7.19
CA GLU A 259 -20.39 -18.06 -6.53
C GLU A 259 -21.09 -17.31 -5.39
N TYR A 260 -20.51 -16.21 -4.90
CA TYR A 260 -21.14 -15.42 -3.85
C TYR A 260 -22.42 -14.75 -4.34
N ALA A 261 -23.43 -14.79 -3.49
CA ALA A 261 -24.67 -14.07 -3.73
C ALA A 261 -24.39 -12.56 -3.86
N LEU A 262 -24.84 -11.96 -4.94
CA LEU A 262 -24.74 -10.53 -5.15
C LEU A 262 -25.83 -9.81 -4.32
N THR A 263 -25.43 -9.21 -3.21
CA THR A 263 -26.32 -8.43 -2.33
C THR A 263 -26.14 -6.95 -2.61
N ALA A 264 -27.25 -6.27 -2.88
CA ALA A 264 -27.26 -4.82 -3.07
C ALA A 264 -27.26 -4.11 -1.72
N VAL A 265 -26.38 -3.11 -1.59
CA VAL A 265 -26.32 -2.23 -0.42
C VAL A 265 -26.92 -0.86 -0.79
N SER A 266 -27.44 -0.13 0.20
CA SER A 266 -27.89 1.25 0.00
C SER A 266 -26.72 2.12 -0.48
N PHE A 267 -26.93 2.80 -1.62
CA PHE A 267 -25.91 3.68 -2.19
C PHE A 267 -25.41 4.73 -1.19
N TRP A 268 -26.34 5.41 -0.50
CA TRP A 268 -26.00 6.50 0.41
C TRP A 268 -25.28 6.03 1.67
N GLU A 269 -25.66 4.88 2.22
CA GLU A 269 -24.98 4.28 3.37
C GLU A 269 -23.57 3.84 2.99
N GLN A 270 -23.42 3.14 1.86
CA GLN A 270 -22.11 2.71 1.38
C GLN A 270 -21.23 3.90 1.00
N TRP A 271 -21.78 4.92 0.34
CA TRP A 271 -21.04 6.14 0.01
C TRP A 271 -20.52 6.86 1.26
N LYS A 272 -21.36 7.00 2.27
CA LYS A 272 -20.97 7.57 3.57
C LYS A 272 -19.89 6.75 4.25
N THR A 273 -20.02 5.43 4.27
CA THR A 273 -19.04 4.51 4.84
C THR A 273 -17.70 4.60 4.10
N ASN A 274 -17.70 4.54 2.77
CA ASN A 274 -16.50 4.67 1.94
C ASN A 274 -15.79 6.00 2.18
N LEU A 275 -16.55 7.09 2.39
CA LEU A 275 -15.98 8.42 2.60
C LEU A 275 -15.43 8.61 4.02
N LEU A 276 -16.02 7.98 5.05
CA LEU A 276 -15.69 8.21 6.46
C LEU A 276 -14.78 7.14 7.06
N GLN A 277 -14.83 5.92 6.54
CA GLN A 277 -14.17 4.75 7.12
C GLN A 277 -13.21 4.06 6.16
N GLY A 278 -13.31 4.36 4.86
CA GLY A 278 -12.56 3.64 3.82
C GLY A 278 -13.21 2.30 3.47
N GLY A 279 -12.46 1.43 2.81
CA GLY A 279 -12.90 0.10 2.39
C GLY A 279 -12.17 -1.03 3.11
N GLN A 280 -12.55 -2.27 2.79
CA GLN A 280 -11.87 -3.45 3.29
C GLN A 280 -10.38 -3.42 2.93
N HIS A 281 -9.50 -3.67 3.90
CA HIS A 281 -8.03 -3.60 3.78
C HIS A 281 -7.47 -2.23 3.35
N SER A 282 -8.29 -1.17 3.39
CA SER A 282 -7.87 0.21 3.09
C SER A 282 -8.34 1.18 4.16
N VAL A 283 -8.21 0.78 5.41
CA VAL A 283 -8.54 1.63 6.57
C VAL A 283 -7.50 2.74 6.65
N ASP A 284 -7.94 3.95 6.63
CA ASP A 284 -7.10 5.14 6.48
C ASP A 284 -7.21 6.12 7.66
N TYR A 285 -8.07 5.83 8.65
CA TYR A 285 -8.26 6.65 9.87
C TYR A 285 -8.43 8.15 9.61
N HIS A 286 -9.15 8.47 8.54
CA HIS A 286 -9.19 9.82 7.98
C HIS A 286 -10.35 10.71 8.47
N GLY A 287 -11.21 10.25 9.36
CA GLY A 287 -12.36 11.04 9.81
C GLY A 287 -12.01 12.45 10.31
N TRP A 288 -10.88 12.61 10.99
CA TRP A 288 -10.37 13.89 11.46
C TRP A 288 -9.68 14.72 10.34
N ILE A 289 -9.17 14.09 9.28
CA ILE A 289 -8.61 14.76 8.10
C ILE A 289 -9.67 15.61 7.41
N LEU A 290 -10.90 15.11 7.34
CA LEU A 290 -12.06 15.84 6.81
C LEU A 290 -12.29 17.16 7.56
N LEU A 291 -12.24 17.13 8.89
CA LEU A 291 -12.39 18.33 9.71
C LEU A 291 -11.30 19.37 9.39
N ILE A 292 -10.05 18.93 9.31
CA ILE A 292 -8.93 19.82 8.96
C ILE A 292 -9.09 20.39 7.55
N ALA A 293 -9.49 19.55 6.58
CA ALA A 293 -9.73 19.99 5.22
C ALA A 293 -10.81 21.09 5.16
N VAL A 294 -11.94 20.89 5.86
CA VAL A 294 -13.02 21.88 5.96
C VAL A 294 -12.52 23.18 6.57
N PHE A 295 -11.83 23.13 7.73
CA PHE A 295 -11.27 24.33 8.36
C PHE A 295 -10.26 25.04 7.45
N THR A 296 -9.43 24.29 6.74
CA THR A 296 -8.45 24.84 5.80
C THR A 296 -9.14 25.56 4.66
N VAL A 297 -10.15 24.96 4.04
CA VAL A 297 -10.92 25.57 2.95
C VAL A 297 -11.59 26.85 3.43
N ILE A 298 -12.22 26.84 4.59
CA ILE A 298 -12.83 28.04 5.19
C ILE A 298 -11.79 29.15 5.41
N ALA A 299 -10.62 28.81 5.97
CA ALA A 299 -9.54 29.77 6.23
C ALA A 299 -8.98 30.36 4.93
N VAL A 300 -8.79 29.52 3.88
CA VAL A 300 -8.31 29.96 2.55
C VAL A 300 -9.31 30.91 1.89
N ILE A 301 -10.61 30.56 1.89
CA ILE A 301 -11.67 31.40 1.31
C ILE A 301 -11.74 32.74 2.04
N ARG A 302 -11.68 32.75 3.37
CA ARG A 302 -11.81 33.95 4.19
C ARG A 302 -10.67 34.97 3.97
N ARG A 303 -9.45 34.49 3.69
CA ARG A 303 -8.26 35.33 3.55
C ARG A 303 -7.87 35.66 2.11
N ARG A 304 -8.57 35.18 1.10
CA ARG A 304 -8.29 35.39 -0.34
C ARG A 304 -6.82 35.11 -0.75
N ALA A 305 -6.11 34.30 0.03
CA ALA A 305 -4.68 34.06 -0.13
C ALA A 305 -4.44 32.87 -1.07
N VAL A 306 -4.45 33.10 -2.38
CA VAL A 306 -4.30 32.05 -3.41
C VAL A 306 -2.89 31.98 -4.03
N ASP A 307 -1.85 32.50 -3.35
CA ASP A 307 -0.49 32.49 -3.94
C ASP A 307 0.16 31.10 -4.04
N SER A 308 -0.40 30.09 -3.36
CA SER A 308 0.07 28.68 -3.44
C SER A 308 -0.81 27.86 -4.38
N LYS A 309 -0.88 28.26 -5.65
CA LYS A 309 -1.77 27.63 -6.65
C LYS A 309 -1.56 26.12 -6.80
N ARG A 310 -0.30 25.63 -6.68
CA ARG A 310 0.00 24.20 -6.80
C ARG A 310 -0.58 23.43 -5.62
N ILE A 311 -0.34 23.86 -4.37
CA ILE A 311 -0.83 23.18 -3.17
C ILE A 311 -2.36 23.15 -3.16
N PHE A 312 -3.00 24.29 -3.42
CA PHE A 312 -4.46 24.38 -3.46
C PHE A 312 -5.07 23.49 -4.56
N ARG A 313 -4.46 23.48 -5.76
CA ARG A 313 -4.89 22.61 -6.85
C ARG A 313 -4.72 21.13 -6.49
N SER A 314 -3.61 20.75 -5.86
CA SER A 314 -3.36 19.40 -5.39
C SER A 314 -4.41 18.97 -4.38
N LEU A 315 -4.73 19.81 -3.39
CA LEU A 315 -5.80 19.58 -2.43
C LEU A 315 -7.16 19.37 -3.12
N ALA A 316 -7.55 20.29 -4.02
CA ALA A 316 -8.83 20.23 -4.72
C ALA A 316 -8.95 18.96 -5.60
N ILE A 317 -7.89 18.58 -6.30
CA ILE A 317 -7.86 17.35 -7.11
C ILE A 317 -7.94 16.12 -6.20
N SER A 318 -7.18 16.06 -5.10
CA SER A 318 -7.25 14.94 -4.15
C SER A 318 -8.66 14.77 -3.59
N CYS A 319 -9.29 15.85 -3.12
CA CYS A 319 -10.67 15.80 -2.63
C CYS A 319 -11.66 15.36 -3.71
N GLY A 320 -11.52 15.86 -4.94
CA GLY A 320 -12.34 15.43 -6.07
C GLY A 320 -12.19 13.96 -6.39
N CYS A 321 -10.95 13.45 -6.40
CA CYS A 321 -10.65 12.03 -6.60
C CYS A 321 -11.22 11.15 -5.47
N ILE A 322 -11.12 11.57 -4.21
CA ILE A 322 -11.68 10.86 -3.06
C ILE A 322 -13.19 10.71 -3.22
N VAL A 323 -13.90 11.80 -3.52
CA VAL A 323 -15.35 11.78 -3.74
C VAL A 323 -15.70 10.88 -4.93
N PHE A 324 -14.97 10.97 -6.02
CA PHE A 324 -15.16 10.12 -7.21
C PHE A 324 -14.97 8.64 -6.87
N ILE A 325 -13.89 8.28 -6.18
CA ILE A 325 -13.58 6.91 -5.76
C ILE A 325 -14.68 6.36 -4.84
N ALA A 326 -15.09 7.13 -3.82
CA ALA A 326 -16.15 6.72 -2.91
C ALA A 326 -17.49 6.51 -3.64
N THR A 327 -17.78 7.37 -4.64
CA THR A 327 -18.98 7.26 -5.47
C THR A 327 -18.95 6.04 -6.38
N ALA A 328 -17.82 5.81 -7.06
CA ALA A 328 -17.65 4.66 -7.95
C ALA A 328 -17.79 3.33 -7.20
N ALA A 329 -17.17 3.23 -6.02
CA ALA A 329 -17.27 2.04 -5.18
C ALA A 329 -18.72 1.83 -4.65
N ALA A 330 -19.40 2.90 -4.19
CA ALA A 330 -20.77 2.81 -3.73
C ALA A 330 -21.76 2.44 -4.86
N LEU A 331 -21.53 2.95 -6.07
CA LEU A 331 -22.32 2.54 -7.25
C LEU A 331 -22.13 1.07 -7.58
N TRP A 332 -20.90 0.57 -7.46
CA TRP A 332 -20.57 -0.84 -7.71
C TRP A 332 -21.29 -1.79 -6.75
N ASP A 333 -21.41 -1.40 -5.47
CA ASP A 333 -22.05 -2.21 -4.44
C ASP A 333 -23.58 -1.96 -4.34
N SER A 334 -24.10 -0.98 -5.06
CA SER A 334 -25.54 -0.67 -5.12
C SER A 334 -26.30 -1.61 -6.05
N GLY A 335 -27.64 -1.48 -6.05
CA GLY A 335 -28.52 -2.22 -6.95
C GLY A 335 -28.17 -2.05 -8.44
N ILE A 336 -27.63 -0.90 -8.84
CA ILE A 336 -27.16 -0.63 -10.22
C ILE A 336 -25.96 -1.54 -10.54
N GLY A 337 -24.94 -1.58 -9.68
CA GLY A 337 -23.77 -2.41 -9.89
C GLY A 337 -24.08 -3.90 -9.80
N VAL A 338 -24.99 -4.30 -8.92
CA VAL A 338 -25.48 -5.70 -8.82
C VAL A 338 -26.18 -6.11 -10.12
N SER A 339 -27.07 -5.26 -10.66
CA SER A 339 -27.75 -5.53 -11.93
C SER A 339 -26.76 -5.65 -13.10
N LEU A 340 -25.73 -4.79 -13.15
CA LEU A 340 -24.68 -4.87 -14.15
C LEU A 340 -23.89 -6.18 -14.06
N ARG A 341 -23.48 -6.58 -12.85
CA ARG A 341 -22.72 -7.82 -12.61
C ARG A 341 -23.52 -9.07 -12.90
N SER A 342 -24.81 -9.07 -12.58
CA SER A 342 -25.69 -10.21 -12.87
C SER A 342 -25.93 -10.42 -14.37
N GLY A 343 -25.91 -9.33 -15.14
CA GLY A 343 -26.09 -9.37 -16.60
C GLY A 343 -24.81 -9.80 -17.37
N TRP A 344 -23.62 -9.63 -16.77
CA TRP A 344 -22.34 -9.90 -17.42
C TRP A 344 -21.49 -10.86 -16.59
N GLY A 345 -21.48 -12.13 -16.98
CA GLY A 345 -20.81 -13.20 -16.23
C GLY A 345 -19.33 -12.90 -15.89
N ALA A 346 -18.58 -12.27 -16.81
CA ALA A 346 -17.19 -11.87 -16.59
C ALA A 346 -17.02 -10.84 -15.45
N LEU A 347 -18.04 -10.04 -15.13
CA LEU A 347 -18.01 -9.05 -14.07
C LEU A 347 -18.44 -9.61 -12.71
N LYS A 348 -18.97 -10.83 -12.65
CA LYS A 348 -19.51 -11.42 -11.42
C LYS A 348 -18.48 -11.51 -10.30
N GLY A 349 -17.26 -11.93 -10.62
CA GLY A 349 -16.13 -12.03 -9.67
C GLY A 349 -15.31 -10.75 -9.55
N PHE A 350 -15.54 -9.72 -10.38
CA PHE A 350 -14.75 -8.50 -10.38
C PHE A 350 -15.13 -7.57 -9.23
N GLN A 351 -14.16 -7.06 -8.51
CA GLN A 351 -14.32 -6.21 -7.32
C GLN A 351 -13.86 -4.78 -7.61
N ALA A 352 -14.66 -3.99 -8.36
CA ALA A 352 -14.32 -2.60 -8.67
C ALA A 352 -14.31 -1.69 -7.43
N ASN A 353 -14.96 -2.07 -6.33
CA ASN A 353 -14.89 -1.37 -5.05
C ASN A 353 -13.44 -1.31 -4.47
N ARG A 354 -12.52 -2.14 -4.95
CA ARG A 354 -11.09 -2.04 -4.63
C ARG A 354 -10.42 -0.74 -5.11
N VAL A 355 -11.10 0.07 -5.91
CA VAL A 355 -10.68 1.46 -6.19
C VAL A 355 -10.48 2.28 -4.89
N LEU A 356 -11.13 1.91 -3.79
CA LEU A 356 -10.92 2.48 -2.45
C LEU A 356 -9.50 2.31 -1.92
N TRP A 357 -8.72 1.35 -2.43
CA TRP A 357 -7.32 1.17 -2.04
C TRP A 357 -6.42 2.36 -2.40
N LEU A 358 -6.89 3.23 -3.28
CA LEU A 358 -6.19 4.47 -3.63
C LEU A 358 -6.46 5.60 -2.62
N SER A 359 -7.56 5.50 -1.84
CA SER A 359 -8.01 6.59 -0.98
C SER A 359 -7.03 6.97 0.14
N PRO A 360 -6.34 6.05 0.84
CA PRO A 360 -5.38 6.42 1.88
C PRO A 360 -4.28 7.37 1.37
N CYS A 361 -3.72 7.09 0.19
CA CYS A 361 -2.72 7.95 -0.44
C CYS A 361 -3.24 9.39 -0.64
N LEU A 362 -4.46 9.51 -1.15
CA LEU A 362 -5.09 10.81 -1.43
C LEU A 362 -5.45 11.56 -0.15
N TRP A 363 -5.95 10.86 0.89
CA TRP A 363 -6.28 11.47 2.17
C TRP A 363 -5.05 12.04 2.87
N TYR A 364 -3.96 11.28 2.96
CA TYR A 364 -2.73 11.74 3.63
C TYR A 364 -2.01 12.81 2.81
N PHE A 365 -2.07 12.74 1.48
CA PHE A 365 -1.59 13.84 0.63
C PHE A 365 -2.42 15.11 0.81
N ALA A 366 -3.75 15.00 0.87
CA ALA A 366 -4.64 16.12 1.17
C ALA A 366 -4.36 16.73 2.55
N LEU A 367 -4.13 15.89 3.58
CA LEU A 367 -3.70 16.33 4.90
C LEU A 367 -2.43 17.20 4.83
N GLY A 368 -1.39 16.68 4.16
CA GLY A 368 -0.15 17.42 4.00
C GLY A 368 -0.34 18.75 3.30
N CYS A 369 -1.17 18.78 2.24
CA CYS A 369 -1.54 20.03 1.56
C CYS A 369 -2.27 21.00 2.49
N CYS A 370 -3.20 20.52 3.32
CA CYS A 370 -3.89 21.32 4.32
C CYS A 370 -2.91 21.93 5.33
N LEU A 371 -2.00 21.14 5.88
CA LEU A 371 -1.00 21.62 6.84
C LEU A 371 -0.05 22.66 6.20
N LEU A 372 0.36 22.46 4.95
CA LEU A 372 1.17 23.43 4.21
C LEU A 372 0.41 24.76 3.98
N LEU A 373 -0.88 24.71 3.66
CA LEU A 373 -1.71 25.91 3.51
C LEU A 373 -1.94 26.61 4.85
N LEU A 374 -2.20 25.88 5.91
CA LEU A 374 -2.36 26.42 7.27
C LEU A 374 -1.07 27.07 7.77
N LEU A 375 0.09 26.48 7.49
CA LEU A 375 1.39 27.03 7.83
C LEU A 375 1.56 28.47 7.32
N ARG A 376 1.01 28.80 6.17
CA ARG A 376 1.06 30.14 5.58
C ARG A 376 0.10 31.09 6.25
N GLN A 377 -1.08 30.61 6.69
CA GLN A 377 -2.19 31.45 7.12
C GLN A 377 -2.21 31.77 8.63
N LEU A 378 -1.58 30.92 9.42
CA LEU A 378 -1.65 30.92 10.87
C LEU A 378 -0.73 31.98 11.53
N CYS A 379 -0.76 33.21 11.20
CA CYS A 379 -0.11 34.29 11.89
C CYS A 379 1.16 34.92 11.26
N GLU A 380 1.20 36.25 11.24
CA GLU A 380 2.39 37.05 10.94
C GLU A 380 3.46 36.90 12.03
N LYS A 381 3.06 36.67 13.29
CA LYS A 381 4.00 36.43 14.40
C LYS A 381 4.56 35.01 14.34
N ARG A 382 5.83 34.89 13.96
CA ARG A 382 6.56 33.61 13.77
C ARG A 382 6.46 32.64 14.95
N CYS A 383 6.52 33.15 16.18
CA CYS A 383 6.49 32.32 17.40
C CYS A 383 5.12 31.65 17.60
N VAL A 384 4.03 32.41 17.57
CA VAL A 384 2.66 31.89 17.77
C VAL A 384 2.28 30.88 16.70
N ARG A 385 2.62 31.13 15.44
CA ARG A 385 2.40 30.22 14.33
C ARG A 385 3.12 28.89 14.53
N ASN A 386 4.39 28.94 14.94
CA ASN A 386 5.18 27.70 15.14
C ASN A 386 4.63 26.87 16.30
N VAL A 387 4.18 27.51 17.38
CA VAL A 387 3.53 26.83 18.50
C VAL A 387 2.23 26.16 18.07
N ILE A 388 1.33 26.87 17.38
CA ILE A 388 0.07 26.32 16.90
C ILE A 388 0.33 25.14 15.93
N LEU A 389 1.24 25.32 14.97
CA LEU A 389 1.58 24.25 14.03
C LEU A 389 2.14 23.03 14.75
N PHE A 390 3.08 23.23 15.67
CA PHE A 390 3.67 22.16 16.47
C PHE A 390 2.58 21.46 17.27
N THR A 391 1.70 22.20 17.96
CA THR A 391 0.61 21.63 18.76
C THR A 391 -0.36 20.82 17.91
N VAL A 392 -0.81 21.37 16.77
CA VAL A 392 -1.69 20.66 15.84
C VAL A 392 -1.01 19.40 15.31
N THR A 393 0.24 19.52 14.87
CA THR A 393 0.99 18.36 14.35
C THR A 393 1.20 17.31 15.43
N MET A 394 1.50 17.69 16.66
CA MET A 394 1.64 16.77 17.80
C MET A 394 0.32 16.05 18.12
N ILE A 395 -0.79 16.78 18.18
CA ILE A 395 -2.12 16.17 18.42
C ILE A 395 -2.41 15.16 17.31
N LEU A 396 -2.20 15.53 16.04
CA LEU A 396 -2.42 14.65 14.91
C LEU A 396 -1.51 13.41 14.96
N THR A 397 -0.24 13.60 15.30
CA THR A 397 0.71 12.48 15.42
C THR A 397 0.30 11.53 16.52
N VAL A 398 -0.07 12.06 17.70
CA VAL A 398 -0.47 11.25 18.86
C VAL A 398 -1.75 10.48 18.56
N THR A 399 -2.78 11.15 18.04
CA THR A 399 -4.07 10.48 17.74
C THR A 399 -3.92 9.42 16.65
N THR A 400 -3.14 9.71 15.59
CA THR A 400 -2.89 8.74 14.54
C THR A 400 -2.02 7.58 15.05
N ALA A 401 -0.99 7.87 15.84
CA ALA A 401 -0.13 6.85 16.42
C ALA A 401 -0.91 5.93 17.37
N GLU A 402 -1.80 6.48 18.19
CA GLU A 402 -2.66 5.69 19.07
C GLU A 402 -3.53 4.72 18.25
N GLN A 403 -4.22 5.20 17.22
CA GLN A 403 -5.06 4.37 16.35
C GLN A 403 -4.25 3.31 15.59
N ILE A 404 -3.10 3.70 15.04
CA ILE A 404 -2.20 2.76 14.34
C ILE A 404 -1.66 1.71 15.30
N LEU A 405 -1.22 2.10 16.49
CA LEU A 405 -0.70 1.17 17.51
C LEU A 405 -1.77 0.22 18.03
N LEU A 406 -3.03 0.66 18.10
CA LEU A 406 -4.14 -0.18 18.57
C LEU A 406 -4.52 -1.26 17.54
N GLN A 407 -4.34 -0.98 16.26
CA GLN A 407 -4.80 -1.87 15.17
C GLN A 407 -3.65 -2.52 14.38
N SER A 408 -2.42 -2.05 14.53
CA SER A 408 -1.25 -2.68 13.94
C SER A 408 -0.64 -3.73 14.87
N ASN A 409 0.04 -4.71 14.30
CA ASN A 409 0.80 -5.70 15.08
C ASN A 409 2.08 -5.14 15.72
N LEU A 410 2.38 -3.87 15.52
CA LEU A 410 3.58 -3.24 16.05
C LEU A 410 3.54 -3.19 17.58
N LYS A 411 2.40 -2.77 18.17
CA LYS A 411 2.25 -2.72 19.65
C LYS A 411 2.36 -4.09 20.30
N PRO A 412 1.64 -5.14 19.85
CA PRO A 412 1.83 -6.49 20.36
C PRO A 412 3.28 -6.97 20.27
N ASN A 413 3.94 -6.76 19.14
CA ASN A 413 5.33 -7.17 18.95
C ASN A 413 6.29 -6.40 19.86
N LEU A 414 6.10 -5.10 20.05
CA LEU A 414 6.89 -4.32 21.03
C LEU A 414 6.69 -4.84 22.45
N GLN A 415 5.45 -5.12 22.85
CA GLN A 415 5.14 -5.67 24.16
C GLN A 415 5.78 -7.05 24.36
N LYS A 416 5.68 -7.93 23.36
CA LYS A 416 6.28 -9.26 23.39
C LYS A 416 7.81 -9.20 23.42
N THR A 417 8.42 -8.23 22.76
CA THR A 417 9.87 -8.02 22.81
C THR A 417 10.35 -7.69 24.24
N VAL A 418 9.55 -6.92 25.00
CA VAL A 418 9.90 -6.51 26.37
C VAL A 418 9.52 -7.59 27.40
N ASN A 419 8.30 -8.11 27.33
CA ASN A 419 7.72 -8.94 28.41
C ASN A 419 7.76 -10.46 28.10
N ARG A 420 8.11 -10.87 26.89
CA ARG A 420 8.14 -12.26 26.37
C ARG A 420 6.84 -13.07 26.50
N GLU A 421 5.90 -12.66 27.33
CA GLU A 421 4.62 -13.31 27.62
C GLU A 421 3.45 -12.47 27.10
N TYR A 422 3.27 -12.43 25.78
CA TYR A 422 2.10 -11.79 25.19
C TYR A 422 1.20 -12.86 24.55
N GLY A 423 -0.03 -12.97 25.04
CA GLY A 423 -0.97 -14.07 24.70
C GLY A 423 -1.61 -14.01 23.31
N ALA A 424 -1.10 -13.19 22.39
CA ALA A 424 -1.55 -13.20 21.01
C ALA A 424 -0.80 -14.25 20.20
N MET A 425 -1.51 -14.91 19.28
CA MET A 425 -1.00 -15.95 18.41
C MET A 425 0.15 -15.41 17.53
N SER A 426 1.32 -16.06 17.65
CA SER A 426 2.50 -15.76 16.84
C SER A 426 2.47 -16.52 15.51
N PHE A 427 3.43 -16.22 14.64
CA PHE A 427 3.67 -16.98 13.41
C PHE A 427 3.92 -18.47 13.71
N ARG A 428 4.72 -18.77 14.75
CA ARG A 428 5.01 -20.12 15.22
C ARG A 428 3.74 -20.86 15.66
N ASP A 429 2.89 -20.16 16.45
CA ASP A 429 1.64 -20.74 16.98
C ASP A 429 0.64 -21.02 15.84
N TYR A 430 0.51 -20.06 14.91
CA TYR A 430 -0.41 -20.19 13.79
C TYR A 430 -0.10 -21.42 12.91
N TYR A 431 1.16 -21.61 12.56
CA TYR A 431 1.59 -22.74 11.74
C TYR A 431 1.89 -24.01 12.56
N ALA A 432 1.62 -24.00 13.86
CA ALA A 432 1.86 -25.13 14.76
C ALA A 432 3.29 -25.74 14.57
N VAL A 433 4.29 -24.87 14.37
CA VAL A 433 5.64 -25.26 13.93
C VAL A 433 6.23 -26.36 14.81
N ASP A 434 6.19 -26.18 16.14
CA ASP A 434 6.80 -27.14 17.06
C ASP A 434 6.10 -28.50 17.07
N VAL A 435 4.78 -28.50 16.79
CA VAL A 435 4.00 -29.77 16.72
C VAL A 435 4.32 -30.50 15.42
N LEU A 436 4.35 -29.79 14.31
CA LEU A 436 4.61 -30.38 13.00
C LEU A 436 6.07 -30.85 12.87
N ASP A 437 7.03 -30.10 13.43
CA ASP A 437 8.43 -30.54 13.49
C ASP A 437 8.56 -31.86 14.26
N GLN A 438 7.88 -32.01 15.42
CA GLN A 438 7.87 -33.27 16.18
C GLN A 438 7.18 -34.41 15.43
N VAL A 439 6.11 -34.12 14.70
CA VAL A 439 5.43 -35.15 13.88
C VAL A 439 6.33 -35.59 12.73
N GLN A 440 7.02 -34.69 12.07
CA GLN A 440 7.97 -35.02 11.00
C GLN A 440 9.13 -35.86 11.50
N GLU A 441 9.72 -35.49 12.65
CA GLU A 441 10.79 -36.22 13.31
C GLU A 441 10.32 -37.64 13.69
N TYR A 442 9.12 -37.76 14.30
CA TYR A 442 8.53 -39.05 14.63
C TYR A 442 8.33 -39.95 13.40
N ILE A 443 7.82 -39.43 12.29
CA ILE A 443 7.61 -40.17 11.05
C ILE A 443 8.95 -40.62 10.48
N TYR A 444 9.92 -39.75 10.44
CA TYR A 444 11.26 -40.07 9.95
C TYR A 444 11.93 -41.17 10.78
N ASP A 445 11.91 -41.06 12.10
CA ASP A 445 12.57 -42.01 13.01
C ASP A 445 11.92 -43.39 13.01
N ASN A 446 10.59 -43.45 12.83
CA ASN A 446 9.87 -44.75 12.89
C ASN A 446 9.63 -45.42 11.54
N PHE A 447 9.53 -44.61 10.47
CA PHE A 447 9.17 -45.13 9.13
C PHE A 447 10.22 -44.81 8.07
N GLY A 448 11.16 -43.93 8.34
CA GLY A 448 12.19 -43.49 7.39
C GLY A 448 11.64 -42.61 6.27
N GLU A 449 10.39 -42.17 6.38
CA GLU A 449 9.72 -41.34 5.37
C GLU A 449 10.00 -39.85 5.59
N ARG A 450 10.13 -39.12 4.50
CA ARG A 450 10.33 -37.67 4.47
C ARG A 450 9.02 -36.96 4.10
N PRO A 451 8.90 -35.63 4.29
CA PRO A 451 7.69 -34.89 3.95
C PRO A 451 7.20 -35.05 2.51
N GLU A 452 8.11 -35.33 1.57
CA GLU A 452 7.77 -35.63 0.17
C GLU A 452 7.13 -37.01 -0.05
N ASP A 453 7.28 -37.96 0.90
CA ASP A 453 6.86 -39.36 0.77
C ASP A 453 5.43 -39.59 1.28
N TYR A 454 4.84 -38.63 2.04
CA TYR A 454 3.50 -38.78 2.62
C TYR A 454 2.61 -37.57 2.42
N ARG A 455 1.33 -37.71 2.73
CA ARG A 455 0.32 -36.63 2.68
C ARG A 455 -0.22 -36.40 4.08
N VAL A 456 -0.42 -35.11 4.40
CA VAL A 456 -1.02 -34.68 5.66
C VAL A 456 -2.38 -34.07 5.40
N VAL A 457 -3.36 -34.50 6.20
CA VAL A 457 -4.70 -33.87 6.27
C VAL A 457 -4.85 -33.28 7.66
N SER A 458 -4.99 -31.97 7.74
CA SER A 458 -5.23 -31.28 9.00
C SER A 458 -6.72 -31.28 9.36
N LEU A 459 -7.03 -31.65 10.60
CA LEU A 459 -8.36 -31.56 11.17
C LEU A 459 -8.31 -30.66 12.40
N GLY A 460 -9.06 -29.56 12.37
CA GLY A 460 -9.13 -28.62 13.50
C GLY A 460 -8.02 -27.55 13.56
N ILE A 461 -7.05 -27.60 12.65
CA ILE A 461 -6.07 -26.54 12.41
C ILE A 461 -6.17 -26.06 10.96
N ASP A 462 -5.70 -24.88 10.68
CA ASP A 462 -5.71 -24.32 9.33
C ASP A 462 -4.88 -25.22 8.38
N PRO A 463 -5.43 -25.63 7.21
CA PRO A 463 -4.67 -26.39 6.22
C PRO A 463 -3.36 -25.74 5.77
N ALA A 464 -3.25 -24.41 5.86
CA ALA A 464 -2.04 -23.67 5.59
C ALA A 464 -0.86 -24.13 6.48
N ALA A 465 -1.12 -24.57 7.71
CA ALA A 465 -0.08 -25.09 8.61
C ALA A 465 0.61 -26.35 8.05
N ALA A 466 -0.13 -27.21 7.35
CA ALA A 466 0.43 -28.42 6.75
C ALA A 466 1.25 -28.15 5.47
N LEU A 467 1.14 -26.94 4.89
CA LEU A 467 1.87 -26.52 3.71
C LEU A 467 3.11 -25.67 4.04
N TYR A 468 3.17 -25.14 5.26
CA TYR A 468 4.31 -24.36 5.76
C TYR A 468 5.53 -25.28 5.98
#